data_cc12b2fccd60cb4f1a78f2d4647871f0
#
_entry.id   cc12b2fccd60cb4f1a78f2d4647871f0
#
_cell.length_a   1.000
_cell.length_b   1.000
_cell.length_c   1.000
_cell.angle_alpha   90.00
_cell.angle_beta   90.00
_cell.angle_gamma   90.00
#
_symmetry.space_group_name_H-M   'P 1'
#
loop_
_entity.id
_entity.type
_entity.pdbx_description
1 polymer ?
#
loop_
_entity_poly.entity_id
_entity_poly.type
_entity_poly.pdbx_seq_one_letter_code
_entity_poly.pdbx_strand_id
1 'polypeptide(L)'
;GSCSSMVQVKAGQLTGALAFAGAFFLRCWMEDLPVVGKVKKFRDYSQALQLYERWAESRAVADWQKLWLTLQEHAAKTVQSQCRGLGIDDERIEAMITDATIYLMEQVQGWPESGKRIDEGWISSRVWFACLNMRQRDFRTLKKLERHDSFEAIQERRHQA
;
A
#
# COMPACT_ATOMS: atom_id res chain seq x y z
N GLY A 1 9.36 -26.52 -4.15
CA GLY A 1 10.51 -25.84 -3.96
C GLY A 1 10.74 -25.22 -2.61
N SER A 2 11.93 -24.75 -2.45
CA SER A 2 12.35 -24.05 -1.24
C SER A 2 11.47 -22.84 -0.90
N CYS A 3 10.87 -22.24 -1.90
CA CYS A 3 9.97 -21.12 -1.75
C CYS A 3 8.71 -21.51 -0.98
N SER A 4 8.10 -22.64 -1.29
CA SER A 4 6.92 -23.14 -0.60
C SER A 4 7.18 -23.42 0.88
N SER A 5 8.29 -24.06 1.19
CA SER A 5 8.62 -24.38 2.58
C SER A 5 8.90 -23.12 3.40
N MET A 6 9.54 -22.11 2.81
CA MET A 6 9.74 -20.83 3.48
C MET A 6 8.43 -20.10 3.74
N VAL A 7 7.50 -20.17 2.81
CA VAL A 7 6.16 -19.60 2.98
C VAL A 7 5.45 -20.30 4.13
N GLN A 8 5.49 -21.60 4.17
CA GLN A 8 4.82 -22.37 5.21
C GLN A 8 5.35 -22.05 6.61
N VAL A 9 6.64 -21.95 6.76
CA VAL A 9 7.26 -21.60 8.05
C VAL A 9 6.83 -20.22 8.51
N LYS A 10 6.89 -19.24 7.62
CA LYS A 10 6.47 -17.89 7.95
C LYS A 10 4.97 -17.79 8.18
N ALA A 11 4.18 -18.52 7.44
CA ALA A 11 2.75 -18.57 7.61
C ALA A 11 2.34 -19.06 8.99
N GLY A 12 3.01 -20.06 9.50
CA GLY A 12 2.77 -20.55 10.85
C GLY A 12 3.08 -19.56 11.95
N GLN A 13 3.90 -18.56 11.65
CA GLN A 13 4.25 -17.50 12.59
C GLN A 13 3.33 -16.29 12.51
N LEU A 14 2.60 -16.17 11.42
CA LEU A 14 1.69 -15.06 11.22
C LEU A 14 0.37 -15.36 11.92
N THR A 15 0.04 -14.53 12.88
CA THR A 15 -1.21 -14.64 13.59
C THR A 15 -2.35 -14.11 12.72
N GLY A 16 -3.36 -14.92 12.52
CA GLY A 16 -4.56 -14.56 11.77
C GLY A 16 -4.49 -14.84 10.28
N ALA A 17 -5.60 -15.31 9.75
CA ALA A 17 -5.74 -15.68 8.35
C ALA A 17 -5.55 -14.51 7.39
N LEU A 18 -5.91 -13.30 7.81
CA LEU A 18 -5.76 -12.10 6.99
C LEU A 18 -4.30 -11.71 6.80
N ALA A 19 -3.50 -11.81 7.85
CA ALA A 19 -2.08 -11.52 7.77
C ALA A 19 -1.38 -12.57 6.89
N PHE A 20 -1.77 -13.81 7.01
CA PHE A 20 -1.28 -14.88 6.17
C PHE A 20 -1.63 -14.68 4.70
N ALA A 21 -2.89 -14.39 4.42
CA ALA A 21 -3.35 -14.16 3.05
C ALA A 21 -2.65 -12.97 2.40
N GLY A 22 -2.41 -11.90 3.15
CA GLY A 22 -1.69 -10.73 2.66
C GLY A 22 -0.23 -11.03 2.31
N ALA A 23 0.46 -11.74 3.20
CA ALA A 23 1.84 -12.12 2.99
C ALA A 23 1.99 -13.11 1.83
N PHE A 24 1.10 -14.07 1.74
CA PHE A 24 1.06 -15.04 0.65
C PHE A 24 0.79 -14.36 -0.69
N PHE A 25 -0.18 -13.47 -0.74
CA PHE A 25 -0.52 -12.72 -1.94
C PHE A 25 0.65 -11.87 -2.43
N LEU A 26 1.30 -11.16 -1.54
CA LEU A 26 2.46 -10.35 -1.86
C LEU A 26 3.58 -11.20 -2.45
N ARG A 27 3.81 -12.36 -1.87
CA ARG A 27 4.87 -13.26 -2.30
C ARG A 27 4.57 -13.87 -3.65
N CYS A 28 3.37 -14.37 -3.86
CA CYS A 28 2.94 -14.88 -5.15
C CYS A 28 3.03 -13.79 -6.23
N TRP A 29 2.65 -12.59 -5.89
CA TRP A 29 2.73 -11.48 -6.81
C TRP A 29 4.18 -11.13 -7.17
N MET A 30 5.08 -11.19 -6.20
CA MET A 30 6.51 -10.95 -6.45
C MET A 30 7.16 -12.07 -7.26
N GLU A 31 6.69 -13.30 -7.11
CA GLU A 31 7.17 -14.45 -7.88
C GLU A 31 6.70 -14.40 -9.33
N ASP A 32 5.46 -13.97 -9.53
CA ASP A 32 4.87 -13.80 -10.86
C ASP A 32 5.45 -12.62 -11.63
N LEU A 33 6.09 -11.69 -10.94
CA LEU A 33 6.81 -10.64 -11.60
C LEU A 33 7.96 -11.25 -12.40
N PRO A 34 8.05 -10.95 -13.69
CA PRO A 34 9.14 -11.47 -14.50
C PRO A 34 10.45 -10.98 -13.93
N VAL A 35 11.02 -11.79 -13.09
CA VAL A 35 12.38 -11.60 -12.57
C VAL A 35 13.33 -11.95 -13.70
N VAL A 36 13.10 -11.43 -14.83
CA VAL A 36 13.95 -11.73 -15.96
C VAL A 36 15.14 -10.82 -15.85
N GLY A 37 16.24 -11.33 -15.42
CA GLY A 37 17.59 -10.81 -15.66
C GLY A 37 17.79 -9.31 -15.72
N LYS A 38 16.70 -8.59 -15.66
CA LYS A 38 16.67 -7.14 -15.55
C LYS A 38 16.48 -6.86 -14.10
N VAL A 39 17.53 -6.49 -13.45
CA VAL A 39 17.48 -5.84 -12.16
C VAL A 39 16.42 -4.76 -12.28
N LYS A 40 15.21 -5.04 -11.84
CA LYS A 40 14.27 -3.96 -11.58
C LYS A 40 14.98 -3.05 -10.61
N LYS A 41 15.27 -1.86 -11.05
CA LYS A 41 15.74 -0.83 -10.16
C LYS A 41 14.65 -0.68 -9.11
N PHE A 42 14.86 -1.31 -7.97
CA PHE A 42 14.06 -0.99 -6.80
C PHE A 42 14.20 0.51 -6.60
N ARG A 43 13.07 1.17 -6.42
CA ARG A 43 13.11 2.58 -6.09
C ARG A 43 14.02 2.77 -4.90
N ASP A 44 14.89 3.72 -5.01
CA ASP A 44 15.83 4.02 -3.95
C ASP A 44 15.08 4.67 -2.78
N TYR A 45 15.05 3.97 -1.65
CA TYR A 45 14.44 4.45 -0.41
C TYR A 45 15.47 4.98 0.58
N SER A 46 16.71 5.13 0.17
CA SER A 46 17.79 5.61 1.04
C SER A 46 17.51 6.99 1.61
N GLN A 47 17.00 7.90 0.79
CA GLN A 47 16.63 9.24 1.23
C GLN A 47 15.48 9.20 2.25
N ALA A 48 14.47 8.38 2.00
CA ALA A 48 13.36 8.22 2.93
C ALA A 48 13.83 7.69 4.28
N LEU A 49 14.74 6.72 4.26
CA LEU A 49 15.33 6.19 5.48
C LEU A 49 16.11 7.25 6.25
N GLN A 50 16.95 8.01 5.58
CA GLN A 50 17.73 9.10 6.19
C GLN A 50 16.82 10.16 6.82
N LEU A 51 15.77 10.55 6.11
CA LEU A 51 14.79 11.51 6.62
C LEU A 51 14.00 10.96 7.81
N TYR A 52 13.66 9.69 7.75
CA TYR A 52 13.00 9.02 8.88
C TYR A 52 13.90 9.01 10.12
N GLU A 53 15.15 8.60 9.98
CA GLU A 53 16.11 8.55 11.09
C GLU A 53 16.32 9.93 11.69
N ARG A 54 16.44 10.95 10.85
CA ARG A 54 16.59 12.34 11.30
C ARG A 54 15.36 12.80 12.08
N TRP A 55 14.17 12.55 11.56
CA TRP A 55 12.94 12.90 12.25
C TRP A 55 12.79 12.12 13.57
N ALA A 56 13.08 10.83 13.57
CA ALA A 56 12.96 10.00 14.77
C ALA A 56 13.84 10.51 15.93
N GLU A 57 14.98 11.11 15.59
CA GLU A 57 15.90 11.70 16.54
C GLU A 57 15.48 13.11 16.95
N SER A 58 15.22 13.99 16.00
CA SER A 58 14.93 15.41 16.24
C SER A 58 13.49 15.68 16.66
N ARG A 59 12.55 14.91 16.14
CA ARG A 59 11.10 15.14 16.26
C ARG A 59 10.67 16.52 15.77
N ALA A 60 11.49 17.18 14.96
CA ALA A 60 11.22 18.51 14.43
C ALA A 60 10.16 18.46 13.32
N VAL A 61 9.29 19.46 13.29
CA VAL A 61 8.24 19.59 12.27
C VAL A 61 8.84 19.68 10.87
N ALA A 62 9.95 20.40 10.71
CA ALA A 62 10.62 20.55 9.42
C ALA A 62 11.08 19.18 8.87
N ASP A 63 11.65 18.33 9.73
CA ASP A 63 12.06 16.98 9.34
C ASP A 63 10.86 16.10 9.01
N TRP A 64 9.77 16.23 9.75
CA TRP A 64 8.51 15.55 9.48
C TRP A 64 7.94 15.92 8.10
N GLN A 65 7.96 17.20 7.77
CA GLN A 65 7.46 17.68 6.48
C GLN A 65 8.30 17.13 5.32
N LYS A 66 9.62 17.11 5.45
CA LYS A 66 10.50 16.54 4.44
C LYS A 66 10.24 15.05 4.23
N LEU A 67 10.07 14.32 5.32
CA LEU A 67 9.72 12.91 5.27
C LEU A 67 8.37 12.70 4.59
N TRP A 68 7.37 13.50 4.94
CA TRP A 68 6.05 13.47 4.33
C TRP A 68 6.12 13.62 2.81
N LEU A 69 6.80 14.66 2.34
CA LEU A 69 6.91 14.91 0.91
C LEU A 69 7.61 13.76 0.17
N THR A 70 8.65 13.22 0.76
CA THR A 70 9.40 12.09 0.17
C THR A 70 8.54 10.83 0.10
N LEU A 71 7.83 10.51 1.18
CA LEU A 71 6.95 9.34 1.20
C LEU A 71 5.73 9.53 0.29
N GLN A 72 5.20 10.73 0.18
CA GLN A 72 4.14 11.06 -0.77
C GLN A 72 4.58 10.83 -2.21
N GLU A 73 5.79 11.20 -2.55
CA GLU A 73 6.35 10.96 -3.88
C GLU A 73 6.47 9.44 -4.17
N HIS A 74 6.96 8.68 -3.21
CA HIS A 74 7.01 7.23 -3.33
C HIS A 74 5.63 6.60 -3.45
N ALA A 75 4.68 7.06 -2.65
CA ALA A 75 3.29 6.61 -2.71
C ALA A 75 2.68 6.92 -4.08
N ALA A 76 2.92 8.11 -4.63
CA ALA A 76 2.43 8.50 -5.95
C ALA A 76 2.92 7.55 -7.04
N LYS A 77 4.20 7.27 -7.07
CA LYS A 77 4.79 6.34 -8.05
C LYS A 77 4.23 4.92 -7.87
N THR A 78 4.02 4.50 -6.64
CA THR A 78 3.49 3.16 -6.33
C THR A 78 2.04 3.04 -6.74
N VAL A 79 1.20 4.01 -6.41
CA VAL A 79 -0.23 4.01 -6.82
C VAL A 79 -0.34 4.02 -8.33
N GLN A 80 0.40 4.87 -9.01
CA GLN A 80 0.40 4.94 -10.47
C GLN A 80 0.80 3.59 -11.09
N SER A 81 1.79 2.93 -10.54
CA SER A 81 2.23 1.60 -10.98
C SER A 81 1.15 0.54 -10.75
N GLN A 82 0.52 0.56 -9.59
CA GLN A 82 -0.54 -0.41 -9.24
C GLN A 82 -1.83 -0.21 -10.05
N CYS A 83 -2.11 1.02 -10.44
CA CYS A 83 -3.34 1.37 -11.17
C CYS A 83 -3.16 1.37 -12.69
N ARG A 84 -1.97 1.11 -13.19
CA ARG A 84 -1.70 1.12 -14.63
C ARG A 84 -2.57 0.11 -15.35
N GLY A 85 -3.23 0.59 -16.39
CA GLY A 85 -4.09 -0.27 -17.23
C GLY A 85 -5.45 -0.60 -16.64
N LEU A 86 -5.81 -0.06 -15.48
CA LEU A 86 -7.09 -0.34 -14.82
C LEU A 86 -8.20 0.65 -15.19
N GLY A 87 -7.91 1.67 -15.99
CA GLY A 87 -8.91 2.65 -16.40
C GLY A 87 -9.41 3.56 -15.28
N ILE A 88 -8.61 3.73 -14.23
CA ILE A 88 -8.95 4.59 -13.10
C ILE A 88 -8.60 6.04 -13.47
N ASP A 89 -9.52 6.97 -13.20
CA ASP A 89 -9.31 8.37 -13.51
C ASP A 89 -8.25 9.02 -12.61
N ASP A 90 -7.66 10.13 -13.09
CA ASP A 90 -6.56 10.80 -12.42
C ASP A 90 -6.97 11.37 -11.06
N GLU A 91 -8.18 11.89 -10.96
CA GLU A 91 -8.72 12.45 -9.71
C GLU A 91 -8.77 11.37 -8.62
N ARG A 92 -9.17 10.18 -9.00
CA ARG A 92 -9.23 9.02 -8.10
C ARG A 92 -7.84 8.55 -7.68
N ILE A 93 -6.92 8.53 -8.63
CA ILE A 93 -5.51 8.21 -8.36
C ILE A 93 -4.92 9.19 -7.36
N GLU A 94 -5.17 10.49 -7.54
CA GLU A 94 -4.71 11.51 -6.60
C GLU A 94 -5.31 11.33 -5.20
N ALA A 95 -6.59 11.01 -5.11
CA ALA A 95 -7.24 10.72 -3.85
C ALA A 95 -6.61 9.51 -3.15
N MET A 96 -6.32 8.44 -3.90
CA MET A 96 -5.64 7.27 -3.35
C MET A 96 -4.22 7.58 -2.85
N ILE A 97 -3.49 8.41 -3.58
CA ILE A 97 -2.15 8.85 -3.17
C ILE A 97 -2.22 9.61 -1.84
N THR A 98 -3.15 10.53 -1.74
CA THR A 98 -3.35 11.33 -0.52
C THR A 98 -3.71 10.43 0.66
N ASP A 99 -4.69 9.56 0.48
CA ASP A 99 -5.14 8.66 1.54
C ASP A 99 -4.05 7.67 1.96
N ALA A 100 -3.31 7.13 1.00
CA ALA A 100 -2.19 6.24 1.29
C ALA A 100 -1.08 6.95 2.06
N THR A 101 -0.80 8.19 1.71
CA THR A 101 0.21 9.00 2.40
C THR A 101 -0.22 9.30 3.83
N ILE A 102 -1.46 9.72 4.04
CA ILE A 102 -2.00 9.98 5.38
C ILE A 102 -1.91 8.71 6.24
N TYR A 103 -2.39 7.59 5.72
CA TYR A 103 -2.35 6.31 6.41
C TYR A 103 -0.92 5.92 6.79
N LEU A 104 0.01 6.05 5.84
CA LEU A 104 1.42 5.74 6.06
C LEU A 104 2.03 6.63 7.14
N MET A 105 1.76 7.93 7.11
CA MET A 105 2.32 8.87 8.08
C MET A 105 1.76 8.66 9.48
N GLU A 106 0.52 8.26 9.62
CA GLU A 106 -0.04 7.83 10.90
C GLU A 106 0.74 6.65 11.48
N GLN A 107 1.11 5.69 10.64
CA GLN A 107 1.91 4.54 11.08
C GLN A 107 3.34 4.92 11.42
N VAL A 108 3.95 5.83 10.66
CA VAL A 108 5.32 6.31 10.89
C VAL A 108 5.49 6.86 12.29
N GLN A 109 4.47 7.50 12.83
CA GLN A 109 4.53 8.05 14.20
C GLN A 109 4.82 6.99 15.25
N GLY A 110 4.38 5.77 15.04
CA GLY A 110 4.60 4.66 15.97
C GLY A 110 5.88 3.86 15.72
N TRP A 111 6.57 4.09 14.59
CA TRP A 111 7.74 3.30 14.25
C TRP A 111 8.90 3.42 15.24
N PRO A 112 9.26 4.61 15.76
CA PRO A 112 10.36 4.72 16.71
C PRO A 112 10.18 3.89 17.98
N GLU A 113 8.95 3.75 18.45
CA GLU A 113 8.62 3.00 19.66
C GLU A 113 8.31 1.52 19.42
N SER A 114 8.31 1.09 18.15
CA SER A 114 7.90 -0.27 17.78
C SER A 114 8.93 -1.35 18.14
N GLY A 115 10.17 -0.95 18.38
CA GLY A 115 11.28 -1.88 18.61
C GLY A 115 11.72 -2.63 17.38
N LYS A 116 11.19 -2.31 16.22
CA LYS A 116 11.52 -2.95 14.95
C LYS A 116 12.65 -2.21 14.25
N ARG A 117 13.44 -2.98 13.51
CA ARG A 117 14.47 -2.40 12.68
C ARG A 117 13.86 -1.77 11.44
N ILE A 118 13.96 -0.46 11.35
CA ILE A 118 13.47 0.29 10.20
C ILE A 118 14.61 0.43 9.21
N ASP A 119 14.46 -0.19 8.05
CA ASP A 119 15.40 -0.12 6.94
C ASP A 119 14.66 0.23 5.64
N GLU A 120 15.40 0.30 4.55
CA GLU A 120 14.81 0.62 3.23
C GLU A 120 13.74 -0.40 2.83
N GLY A 121 13.99 -1.66 3.08
CA GLY A 121 13.03 -2.73 2.79
C GLY A 121 11.75 -2.60 3.60
N TRP A 122 11.86 -2.23 4.85
CA TRP A 122 10.71 -1.95 5.70
C TRP A 122 9.87 -0.81 5.15
N ILE A 123 10.49 0.32 4.84
CA ILE A 123 9.79 1.50 4.32
C ILE A 123 9.13 1.17 2.98
N SER A 124 9.84 0.52 2.09
CA SER A 124 9.32 0.09 0.78
C SER A 124 8.09 -0.79 0.93
N SER A 125 8.13 -1.77 1.81
CA SER A 125 7.00 -2.67 2.08
C SER A 125 5.80 -1.90 2.64
N ARG A 126 6.04 -0.96 3.55
CA ARG A 126 4.96 -0.17 4.15
C ARG A 126 4.30 0.76 3.14
N VAL A 127 5.07 1.39 2.27
CA VAL A 127 4.53 2.19 1.17
C VAL A 127 3.68 1.32 0.24
N TRP A 128 4.18 0.17 -0.13
CA TRP A 128 3.45 -0.78 -0.98
C TRP A 128 2.11 -1.18 -0.36
N PHE A 129 2.13 -1.60 0.89
CA PHE A 129 0.91 -2.04 1.58
C PHE A 129 -0.09 -0.91 1.80
N ALA A 130 0.38 0.29 2.12
CA ALA A 130 -0.51 1.45 2.26
C ALA A 130 -1.24 1.74 0.95
N CYS A 131 -0.53 1.74 -0.16
CA CYS A 131 -1.11 1.97 -1.48
C CYS A 131 -2.08 0.85 -1.88
N LEU A 132 -1.71 -0.41 -1.64
CA LEU A 132 -2.54 -1.56 -1.93
C LEU A 132 -3.85 -1.53 -1.12
N ASN A 133 -3.77 -1.20 0.15
CA ASN A 133 -4.94 -1.11 1.03
C ASN A 133 -5.90 -0.02 0.56
N MET A 134 -5.38 1.14 0.16
CA MET A 134 -6.22 2.22 -0.33
C MET A 134 -6.90 1.85 -1.65
N ARG A 135 -6.18 1.21 -2.56
CA ARG A 135 -6.76 0.71 -3.80
C ARG A 135 -7.88 -0.29 -3.55
N GLN A 136 -7.66 -1.26 -2.65
CA GLN A 136 -8.69 -2.24 -2.32
C GLN A 136 -9.91 -1.60 -1.67
N ARG A 137 -9.69 -0.62 -0.80
CA ARG A 137 -10.76 0.15 -0.17
C ARG A 137 -11.60 0.89 -1.21
N ASP A 138 -10.95 1.52 -2.17
CA ASP A 138 -11.62 2.25 -3.24
C ASP A 138 -12.46 1.31 -4.11
N PHE A 139 -11.94 0.16 -4.50
CA PHE A 139 -12.69 -0.84 -5.25
C PHE A 139 -13.91 -1.37 -4.49
N ARG A 140 -13.78 -1.61 -3.19
CA ARG A 140 -14.91 -2.05 -2.36
C ARG A 140 -16.01 -0.99 -2.31
N THR A 141 -15.62 0.26 -2.20
CA THR A 141 -16.55 1.39 -2.18
C THR A 141 -17.30 1.47 -3.51
N LEU A 142 -16.59 1.35 -4.63
CA LEU A 142 -17.19 1.33 -5.96
C LEU A 142 -18.20 0.21 -6.13
N LYS A 143 -17.85 -1.00 -5.75
CA LYS A 143 -18.77 -2.14 -5.82
C LYS A 143 -20.02 -1.94 -4.98
N LYS A 144 -19.91 -1.30 -3.83
CA LYS A 144 -21.07 -0.95 -3.00
C LYS A 144 -21.96 0.07 -3.69
N LEU A 145 -21.38 1.09 -4.30
CA LEU A 145 -22.11 2.10 -5.05
C LEU A 145 -22.84 1.50 -6.25
N GLU A 146 -22.16 0.66 -7.03
CA GLU A 146 -22.77 -0.05 -8.15
C GLU A 146 -23.97 -0.90 -7.72
N ARG A 147 -23.87 -1.60 -6.60
CA ARG A 147 -24.97 -2.38 -6.05
C ARG A 147 -26.14 -1.51 -5.61
N HIS A 148 -25.85 -0.37 -5.01
CA HIS A 148 -26.86 0.58 -4.56
C HIS A 148 -27.62 1.16 -5.75
N ASP A 149 -26.91 1.60 -6.77
CA ASP A 149 -27.50 2.13 -8.00
C ASP A 149 -28.37 1.07 -8.70
N SER A 150 -27.91 -0.16 -8.74
CA SER A 150 -28.69 -1.28 -9.30
C SER A 150 -29.97 -1.54 -8.48
N PHE A 151 -29.92 -1.42 -7.19
CA PHE A 151 -31.06 -1.59 -6.29
C PHE A 151 -32.09 -0.47 -6.48
N GLU A 152 -31.64 0.77 -6.56
CA GLU A 152 -32.51 1.91 -6.84
C GLU A 152 -33.19 1.78 -8.20
N ALA A 153 -32.46 1.38 -9.24
CA ALA A 153 -33.00 1.14 -10.57
C ALA A 153 -34.09 0.05 -10.56
N ILE A 154 -33.91 -0.99 -9.77
CA ILE A 154 -34.91 -2.05 -9.62
C ILE A 154 -36.17 -1.52 -8.90
N GLN A 155 -35.99 -0.72 -7.87
CA GLN A 155 -37.11 -0.11 -7.16
C GLN A 155 -37.91 0.85 -8.04
N GLU A 156 -37.23 1.69 -8.81
CA GLU A 156 -37.89 2.59 -9.76
C GLU A 156 -38.74 1.82 -10.77
N ARG A 157 -38.21 0.74 -11.33
CA ARG A 157 -39.00 -0.11 -12.25
C ARG A 157 -40.24 -0.71 -11.61
N ARG A 158 -40.15 -1.06 -10.32
CA ARG A 158 -41.28 -1.57 -9.56
C ARG A 158 -42.38 -0.51 -9.35
N HIS A 159 -41.97 0.73 -9.16
CA HIS A 159 -42.91 1.84 -8.98
C HIS A 159 -43.56 2.30 -10.28
N GLN A 160 -42.90 2.04 -11.43
CA GLN A 160 -43.43 2.38 -12.75
C GLN A 160 -44.37 1.30 -13.33
N ALA A 161 -44.41 0.14 -12.74
CA ALA A 161 -45.23 -0.96 -13.23
C ALA A 161 -46.71 -0.87 -12.69
#